data_96a9936b655136dfd44b7528b0d14479
#
_entry.id   96a9936b655136dfd44b7528b0d14479
#
_cell.length_a   1.000
_cell.length_b   1.000
_cell.length_c   1.000
_cell.angle_alpha   90.00
_cell.angle_beta   90.00
_cell.angle_gamma   90.00
#
_symmetry.space_group_name_H-M   'P 1'
#
loop_
_entity.id
_entity.type
_entity.pdbx_description
1 polymer ?
#
loop_
_entity_poly.entity_id
_entity_poly.type
_entity_poly.pdbx_seq_one_letter_code
_entity_poly.pdbx_strand_id
1 'polypeptide(L)'
;WDCLFGEQTEEARCESKSDAYFGLIRNYYRFGWLIPYFFGASPALCSSFIKGRETNLPFEKIGETLYLPKATALRLSDLGYTNSAQSVLKIGFNSLDQYLEGLNQAIRTPSEEFAEIGTKVDGEYRQLNSNVLQIENELYAPIRPKRVAKSGEKPSEALARAGVEYIEVRS
;
A
#
# COMPACT_ATOMS: atom_id res chain seq x y z
N TRP A 1 14.15 -12.16 18.94
CA TRP A 1 13.67 -10.95 19.62
C TRP A 1 14.24 -10.82 21.04
N ASP A 2 14.35 -11.89 21.80
CA ASP A 2 14.89 -11.87 23.17
C ASP A 2 16.34 -11.34 23.25
N CYS A 3 17.13 -11.56 22.19
CA CYS A 3 18.46 -10.97 22.05
C CYS A 3 18.47 -9.44 21.93
N LEU A 4 17.36 -8.84 21.49
CA LEU A 4 17.24 -7.39 21.29
C LEU A 4 16.57 -6.68 22.46
N PHE A 5 15.59 -7.32 23.09
CA PHE A 5 14.71 -6.69 24.07
C PHE A 5 14.79 -7.31 25.47
N GLY A 6 15.55 -8.40 25.64
CA GLY A 6 15.64 -9.15 26.89
C GLY A 6 14.37 -9.94 27.22
N GLU A 7 14.27 -10.44 28.44
CA GLU A 7 13.08 -11.13 28.93
C GLU A 7 11.94 -10.13 29.17
N GLN A 8 10.79 -10.35 28.52
CA GLN A 8 9.61 -9.51 28.60
C GLN A 8 8.35 -10.36 28.74
N THR A 9 7.29 -9.76 29.25
CA THR A 9 5.94 -10.35 29.13
C THR A 9 5.53 -10.45 27.67
N GLU A 10 4.59 -11.31 27.35
CA GLU A 10 4.12 -11.50 25.96
C GLU A 10 3.54 -10.20 25.38
N GLU A 11 2.83 -9.42 26.20
CA GLU A 11 2.28 -8.11 25.81
C GLU A 11 3.37 -7.11 25.47
N ALA A 12 4.36 -6.94 26.39
CA ALA A 12 5.49 -6.04 26.17
C ALA A 12 6.34 -6.47 24.95
N ARG A 13 6.44 -7.77 24.70
CA ARG A 13 7.13 -8.32 23.52
C ARG A 13 6.37 -7.97 22.23
N CYS A 14 5.04 -8.09 22.21
CA CYS A 14 4.22 -7.71 21.06
C CYS A 14 4.33 -6.22 20.75
N GLU A 15 4.33 -5.36 21.76
CA GLU A 15 4.50 -3.92 21.63
C GLU A 15 5.89 -3.58 21.07
N SER A 16 6.96 -4.03 21.74
CA SER A 16 8.35 -3.81 21.30
C SER A 16 8.61 -4.30 19.89
N LYS A 17 8.03 -5.45 19.52
CA LYS A 17 8.11 -6.00 18.16
C LYS A 17 7.39 -5.12 17.15
N SER A 18 6.20 -4.63 17.48
CA SER A 18 5.44 -3.73 16.62
C SER A 18 6.20 -2.41 16.40
N ASP A 19 6.74 -1.82 17.45
CA ASP A 19 7.53 -0.59 17.37
C ASP A 19 8.78 -0.74 16.51
N ALA A 20 9.48 -1.88 16.63
CA ALA A 20 10.63 -2.19 15.79
C ALA A 20 10.24 -2.31 14.30
N TYR A 21 9.11 -2.97 13.99
CA TYR A 21 8.60 -3.04 12.63
C TYR A 21 8.16 -1.68 12.09
N PHE A 22 7.53 -0.83 12.89
CA PHE A 22 7.21 0.55 12.48
C PHE A 22 8.49 1.38 12.28
N GLY A 23 9.52 1.17 13.08
CA GLY A 23 10.86 1.74 12.86
C GLY A 23 11.44 1.33 11.50
N LEU A 24 11.33 0.05 11.14
CA LEU A 24 11.74 -0.46 9.84
C LEU A 24 10.91 0.14 8.69
N ILE A 25 9.60 0.26 8.85
CA ILE A 25 8.70 0.87 7.85
C ILE A 25 9.12 2.32 7.59
N ARG A 26 9.35 3.13 8.64
CA ARG A 26 9.82 4.52 8.49
C ARG A 26 11.17 4.60 7.78
N ASN A 27 12.09 3.70 8.09
CA ASN A 27 13.37 3.63 7.39
C ASN A 27 13.21 3.19 5.93
N TYR A 28 12.27 2.30 5.63
CA TYR A 28 11.96 1.94 4.25
C TYR A 28 11.42 3.14 3.46
N TYR A 29 10.53 3.95 4.02
CA TYR A 29 10.07 5.18 3.36
C TYR A 29 11.22 6.15 3.07
N ARG A 30 12.24 6.15 3.92
CA ARG A 30 13.41 7.02 3.75
C ARG A 30 14.43 6.48 2.75
N PHE A 31 14.67 5.18 2.75
CA PHE A 31 15.78 4.55 2.01
C PHE A 31 15.34 3.50 0.99
N GLY A 32 14.08 3.12 0.94
CA GLY A 32 13.57 2.03 0.08
C GLY A 32 13.73 2.30 -1.41
N TRP A 33 13.89 3.56 -1.83
CA TRP A 33 14.20 3.93 -3.21
C TRP A 33 15.52 3.31 -3.71
N LEU A 34 16.43 2.94 -2.82
CA LEU A 34 17.68 2.24 -3.18
C LEU A 34 17.40 0.87 -3.82
N ILE A 35 16.31 0.21 -3.41
CA ILE A 35 15.99 -1.12 -3.95
C ILE A 35 15.69 -1.04 -5.46
N PRO A 36 14.72 -0.26 -5.95
CA PRO A 36 14.50 -0.14 -7.37
C PRO A 36 15.67 0.54 -8.10
N TYR A 37 16.43 1.40 -7.43
CA TYR A 37 17.60 2.04 -8.03
C TYR A 37 18.70 1.02 -8.39
N PHE A 38 19.01 0.09 -7.49
CA PHE A 38 20.08 -0.89 -7.72
C PHE A 38 19.60 -2.19 -8.38
N PHE A 39 18.35 -2.58 -8.15
CA PHE A 39 17.83 -3.90 -8.53
C PHE A 39 16.61 -3.84 -9.45
N GLY A 40 16.11 -2.64 -9.75
CA GLY A 40 14.97 -2.49 -10.65
C GLY A 40 15.33 -2.90 -12.07
N ALA A 41 14.51 -3.77 -12.67
CA ALA A 41 14.74 -4.34 -13.99
C ALA A 41 13.50 -4.26 -14.88
N SER A 42 12.62 -3.28 -14.66
CA SER A 42 11.40 -3.09 -15.47
C SER A 42 11.25 -1.66 -16.00
N PRO A 43 12.17 -1.24 -16.92
CA PRO A 43 12.12 0.08 -17.55
C PRO A 43 11.14 0.14 -18.73
N ALA A 44 10.47 -0.96 -19.06
CA ALA A 44 9.67 -1.12 -20.26
C ALA A 44 8.31 -1.76 -19.98
N LEU A 45 7.35 -1.47 -20.85
CA LEU A 45 6.00 -2.03 -20.81
C LEU A 45 5.43 -2.18 -22.24
N CYS A 46 4.42 -3.03 -22.39
CA CYS A 46 3.69 -3.15 -23.64
C CYS A 46 2.83 -1.90 -23.88
N SER A 47 2.77 -1.42 -25.11
CA SER A 47 1.91 -0.27 -25.47
C SER A 47 0.42 -0.49 -25.14
N SER A 48 -0.03 -1.73 -25.12
CA SER A 48 -1.39 -2.06 -24.70
C SER A 48 -1.70 -1.74 -23.25
N PHE A 49 -0.68 -1.67 -22.38
CA PHE A 49 -0.86 -1.36 -20.96
C PHE A 49 -1.33 0.07 -20.72
N ILE A 50 -0.91 1.00 -21.57
CA ILE A 50 -1.32 2.42 -21.47
C ILE A 50 -2.42 2.79 -22.46
N LYS A 51 -2.98 1.83 -23.17
CA LYS A 51 -4.06 2.09 -24.14
C LYS A 51 -5.27 2.71 -23.42
N GLY A 52 -5.66 3.91 -23.83
CA GLY A 52 -6.76 4.65 -23.21
C GLY A 52 -6.39 5.39 -21.92
N ARG A 53 -5.10 5.46 -21.58
CA ARG A 53 -4.59 6.26 -20.46
C ARG A 53 -3.76 7.41 -21.01
N GLU A 54 -3.96 8.60 -20.46
CA GLU A 54 -3.09 9.74 -20.72
C GLU A 54 -1.84 9.65 -19.82
N THR A 55 -0.68 9.95 -20.38
CA THR A 55 0.59 10.00 -19.65
C THR A 55 1.48 11.08 -20.22
N ASN A 56 2.15 11.82 -19.35
CA ASN A 56 3.15 12.83 -19.72
C ASN A 56 4.58 12.26 -19.70
N LEU A 57 4.74 10.95 -19.48
CA LEU A 57 6.06 10.33 -19.47
C LEU A 57 6.65 10.28 -20.89
N PRO A 58 7.91 10.68 -21.08
CA PRO A 58 8.57 10.75 -22.38
C PRO A 58 9.01 9.36 -22.84
N PHE A 59 8.06 8.49 -23.14
CA PHE A 59 8.35 7.14 -23.62
C PHE A 59 9.05 7.14 -24.97
N GLU A 60 10.07 6.32 -25.08
CA GLU A 60 10.60 5.85 -26.35
C GLU A 60 9.91 4.52 -26.71
N LYS A 61 9.91 4.17 -28.02
CA LYS A 61 9.21 2.98 -28.54
C LYS A 61 10.13 2.12 -29.39
N ILE A 62 10.08 0.80 -29.13
CA ILE A 62 10.68 -0.23 -29.98
C ILE A 62 9.61 -1.29 -30.28
N GLY A 63 9.15 -1.35 -31.52
CA GLY A 63 7.98 -2.19 -31.86
C GLY A 63 6.76 -1.82 -31.04
N GLU A 64 6.17 -2.76 -30.31
CA GLU A 64 5.04 -2.53 -29.40
C GLU A 64 5.49 -2.29 -27.94
N THR A 65 6.78 -2.18 -27.69
CA THR A 65 7.34 -1.92 -26.36
C THR A 65 7.61 -0.45 -26.18
N LEU A 66 7.09 0.13 -25.11
CA LEU A 66 7.41 1.46 -24.61
C LEU A 66 8.42 1.34 -23.48
N TYR A 67 9.39 2.24 -23.45
CA TYR A 67 10.42 2.23 -22.40
C TYR A 67 10.89 3.64 -22.04
N LEU A 68 11.47 3.76 -20.88
CA LEU A 68 12.16 4.96 -20.42
C LEU A 68 13.63 4.60 -20.18
N PRO A 69 14.61 5.19 -20.90
CA PRO A 69 16.02 4.77 -20.84
C PRO A 69 16.66 4.82 -19.44
N LYS A 70 16.10 5.65 -18.54
CA LYS A 70 16.62 5.82 -17.18
C LYS A 70 15.68 5.28 -16.10
N ALA A 71 14.58 4.64 -16.48
CA ALA A 71 13.68 4.05 -15.50
C ALA A 71 14.22 2.73 -14.98
N THR A 72 13.96 2.46 -13.72
CA THR A 72 14.37 1.21 -13.05
C THR A 72 13.18 0.32 -12.72
N ALA A 73 12.02 0.92 -12.36
CA ALA A 73 10.82 0.19 -12.00
C ALA A 73 9.57 0.99 -12.37
N LEU A 74 9.03 0.80 -13.57
CA LEU A 74 7.77 1.43 -14.00
C LEU A 74 6.57 1.00 -13.17
N ARG A 75 6.64 -0.16 -12.51
CA ARG A 75 5.62 -0.61 -11.56
C ARG A 75 5.41 0.36 -10.40
N LEU A 76 6.47 1.07 -9.97
CA LEU A 76 6.42 2.04 -8.87
C LEU A 76 6.17 3.48 -9.36
N SER A 77 5.90 3.66 -10.65
CA SER A 77 5.53 4.95 -11.25
C SER A 77 4.02 5.17 -11.17
N ASP A 78 3.58 6.36 -11.54
CA ASP A 78 2.15 6.75 -11.63
C ASP A 78 1.34 5.88 -12.61
N LEU A 79 2.00 5.13 -13.48
CA LEU A 79 1.36 4.17 -14.37
C LEU A 79 1.12 2.80 -13.73
N GLY A 80 1.79 2.51 -12.63
CA GLY A 80 1.70 1.22 -11.94
C GLY A 80 0.62 1.18 -10.89
N TYR A 81 1.03 0.78 -9.69
CA TYR A 81 0.12 0.60 -8.54
C TYR A 81 -0.07 1.88 -7.72
N THR A 82 -0.24 3.02 -8.35
CA THR A 82 -0.63 4.24 -7.65
C THR A 82 -2.14 4.43 -7.76
N ASN A 83 -2.72 4.93 -6.69
CA ASN A 83 -4.10 5.36 -6.68
C ASN A 83 -4.12 6.84 -6.26
N SER A 84 -4.39 7.72 -7.21
CA SER A 84 -4.45 9.17 -6.97
C SER A 84 -5.49 9.53 -5.91
N ALA A 85 -6.62 8.81 -5.86
CA ALA A 85 -7.65 8.99 -4.84
C ALA A 85 -7.11 8.75 -3.41
N GLN A 86 -6.08 7.89 -3.25
CA GLN A 86 -5.46 7.64 -1.94
C GLN A 86 -4.46 8.72 -1.51
N SER A 87 -4.11 9.66 -2.36
CA SER A 87 -3.19 10.76 -2.01
C SER A 87 -3.72 11.66 -0.88
N VAL A 88 -5.03 11.70 -0.69
CA VAL A 88 -5.69 12.44 0.38
C VAL A 88 -5.64 11.72 1.74
N LEU A 89 -5.27 10.44 1.75
CA LEU A 89 -5.23 9.64 2.96
C LEU A 89 -3.98 9.98 3.80
N LYS A 90 -4.20 10.29 5.07
CA LYS A 90 -3.13 10.59 6.04
C LYS A 90 -2.91 9.41 6.96
N ILE A 91 -2.42 8.29 6.43
CA ILE A 91 -2.08 7.12 7.23
C ILE A 91 -0.69 7.28 7.82
N GLY A 92 -0.59 7.34 9.14
CA GLY A 92 0.67 7.48 9.85
C GLY A 92 1.35 6.12 10.09
N PHE A 93 2.69 6.16 10.20
CA PHE A 93 3.53 4.98 10.46
C PHE A 93 4.44 5.19 11.69
N ASN A 94 4.01 6.00 12.65
CA ASN A 94 4.79 6.21 13.87
C ASN A 94 4.52 5.15 14.93
N SER A 95 3.29 4.66 15.00
CA SER A 95 2.87 3.58 15.90
C SER A 95 1.79 2.71 15.26
N LEU A 96 1.53 1.56 15.88
CA LEU A 96 0.43 0.68 15.46
C LEU A 96 -0.93 1.38 15.59
N ASP A 97 -1.16 2.08 16.69
CA ASP A 97 -2.43 2.78 16.93
C ASP A 97 -2.69 3.85 15.88
N GLN A 98 -1.69 4.66 15.57
CA GLN A 98 -1.81 5.69 14.53
C GLN A 98 -2.10 5.08 13.15
N TYR A 99 -1.46 3.95 12.84
CA TYR A 99 -1.71 3.24 11.59
C TYR A 99 -3.15 2.70 11.51
N LEU A 100 -3.62 2.06 12.59
CA LEU A 100 -4.98 1.51 12.67
C LEU A 100 -6.05 2.60 12.62
N GLU A 101 -5.84 3.71 13.31
CA GLU A 101 -6.72 4.87 13.26
C GLU A 101 -6.81 5.45 11.84
N GLY A 102 -5.65 5.68 11.20
CA GLY A 102 -5.59 6.16 9.83
C GLY A 102 -6.27 5.22 8.83
N LEU A 103 -6.09 3.91 8.97
CA LEU A 103 -6.75 2.91 8.13
C LEU A 103 -8.27 2.90 8.34
N ASN A 104 -8.73 2.95 9.59
CA ASN A 104 -10.15 3.04 9.93
C ASN A 104 -10.79 4.32 9.40
N GLN A 105 -10.08 5.42 9.41
CA GLN A 105 -10.54 6.67 8.83
C GLN A 105 -10.62 6.56 7.30
N ALA A 106 -9.62 5.98 6.66
CA ALA A 106 -9.54 5.84 5.20
C ALA A 106 -10.72 5.05 4.60
N ILE A 107 -11.12 3.94 5.22
CA ILE A 107 -12.28 3.14 4.79
C ILE A 107 -13.65 3.82 5.05
N ARG A 108 -13.66 4.97 5.71
CA ARG A 108 -14.86 5.78 5.97
C ARG A 108 -14.83 7.13 5.26
N THR A 109 -13.73 7.46 4.59
CA THR A 109 -13.58 8.72 3.86
C THR A 109 -14.30 8.64 2.52
N PRO A 110 -15.35 9.46 2.29
CA PRO A 110 -16.05 9.47 1.01
C PRO A 110 -15.15 9.95 -0.13
N SER A 111 -15.37 9.42 -1.32
CA SER A 111 -14.77 9.88 -2.57
C SER A 111 -15.87 10.42 -3.48
N GLU A 112 -15.73 11.66 -3.93
CA GLU A 112 -16.68 12.27 -4.87
C GLU A 112 -16.70 11.50 -6.20
N GLU A 113 -15.54 11.13 -6.72
CA GLU A 113 -15.40 10.33 -7.94
C GLU A 113 -16.16 8.99 -7.86
N PHE A 114 -16.01 8.26 -6.75
CA PHE A 114 -16.71 6.98 -6.56
C PHE A 114 -18.20 7.17 -6.23
N ALA A 115 -18.59 8.31 -5.64
CA ALA A 115 -19.99 8.64 -5.44
C ALA A 115 -20.72 8.90 -6.77
N GLU A 116 -20.05 9.54 -7.74
CA GLU A 116 -20.59 9.76 -9.10
C GLU A 116 -20.84 8.45 -9.86
N ILE A 117 -19.95 7.46 -9.70
CA ILE A 117 -20.13 6.12 -10.29
C ILE A 117 -21.37 5.43 -9.71
N GLY A 118 -21.65 5.66 -8.43
CA GLY A 118 -22.74 5.03 -7.68
C GLY A 118 -22.45 3.58 -7.26
N THR A 119 -22.97 3.18 -6.13
CA THR A 119 -22.81 1.80 -5.62
C THR A 119 -23.65 0.80 -6.40
N LYS A 120 -24.85 1.20 -6.81
CA LYS A 120 -25.77 0.36 -7.60
C LYS A 120 -26.39 1.18 -8.72
N VAL A 121 -26.21 0.76 -9.97
CA VAL A 121 -26.72 1.43 -11.17
C VAL A 121 -27.51 0.41 -11.99
N ASP A 122 -28.73 0.74 -12.37
CA ASP A 122 -29.64 -0.15 -13.17
C ASP A 122 -29.82 -1.54 -12.56
N GLY A 123 -29.81 -1.64 -11.22
CA GLY A 123 -29.97 -2.91 -10.52
C GLY A 123 -28.69 -3.72 -10.29
N GLU A 124 -27.57 -3.33 -10.91
CA GLU A 124 -26.27 -3.98 -10.80
C GLU A 124 -25.34 -3.25 -9.81
N TYR A 125 -24.62 -4.00 -8.99
CA TYR A 125 -23.59 -3.45 -8.13
C TYR A 125 -22.35 -3.13 -8.95
N ARG A 126 -21.88 -1.88 -8.89
CA ARG A 126 -20.68 -1.38 -9.56
C ARG A 126 -19.47 -1.35 -8.63
N GLN A 127 -19.71 -1.15 -7.33
CA GLN A 127 -18.70 -1.09 -6.28
C GLN A 127 -19.32 -1.43 -4.92
N LEU A 128 -18.48 -1.68 -3.91
CA LEU A 128 -18.95 -2.04 -2.57
C LEU A 128 -19.53 -0.84 -1.82
N ASN A 129 -18.87 0.30 -1.94
CA ASN A 129 -19.28 1.58 -1.38
C ASN A 129 -18.58 2.72 -2.14
N SER A 130 -18.84 3.97 -1.78
CA SER A 130 -18.26 5.15 -2.42
C SER A 130 -17.11 5.78 -1.62
N ASN A 131 -16.44 5.03 -0.75
CA ASN A 131 -15.29 5.53 0.00
C ASN A 131 -13.98 5.43 -0.80
N VAL A 132 -12.99 6.22 -0.41
CA VAL A 132 -11.65 6.21 -1.01
C VAL A 132 -11.01 4.83 -0.95
N LEU A 133 -11.19 4.12 0.18
CA LEU A 133 -10.92 2.69 0.29
C LEU A 133 -12.23 1.95 0.53
N GLN A 134 -12.59 1.04 -0.34
CA GLN A 134 -13.77 0.21 -0.15
C GLN A 134 -13.53 -0.89 0.88
N ILE A 135 -12.31 -1.44 0.90
CA ILE A 135 -11.82 -2.39 1.89
C ILE A 135 -10.37 -2.06 2.29
N GLU A 136 -9.95 -2.52 3.46
CA GLU A 136 -8.59 -2.29 3.98
C GLU A 136 -7.46 -2.79 3.05
N ASN A 137 -7.74 -3.86 2.28
CA ASN A 137 -6.77 -4.46 1.38
C ASN A 137 -6.43 -3.57 0.17
N GLU A 138 -7.27 -2.60 -0.16
CA GLU A 138 -7.03 -1.64 -1.25
C GLU A 138 -6.01 -0.58 -0.89
N LEU A 139 -5.63 -0.43 0.38
CA LEU A 139 -4.58 0.50 0.75
C LEU A 139 -3.31 0.17 -0.03
N TYR A 140 -2.91 1.11 -0.88
CA TYR A 140 -1.62 1.05 -1.54
C TYR A 140 -0.54 1.68 -0.67
N ALA A 141 0.43 0.86 -0.28
CA ALA A 141 1.65 1.32 0.36
C ALA A 141 2.81 0.40 -0.06
N PRO A 142 4.01 0.94 -0.32
CA PRO A 142 5.15 0.13 -0.77
C PRO A 142 5.65 -0.84 0.32
N ILE A 143 5.29 -0.59 1.55
CA ILE A 143 5.56 -1.46 2.71
C ILE A 143 4.37 -1.38 3.68
N ARG A 144 3.95 -2.52 4.21
CA ARG A 144 2.80 -2.60 5.13
C ARG A 144 3.08 -3.53 6.30
N PRO A 145 2.64 -3.17 7.53
CA PRO A 145 2.59 -4.11 8.65
C PRO A 145 1.52 -5.17 8.38
N LYS A 146 1.81 -6.41 8.75
CA LYS A 146 0.95 -7.55 8.52
C LYS A 146 0.89 -8.46 9.74
N ARG A 147 -0.25 -9.16 9.84
CA ARG A 147 -0.48 -10.31 10.72
C ARG A 147 -1.41 -11.28 10.03
N VAL A 148 -1.20 -12.57 10.26
CA VAL A 148 -2.12 -13.61 9.79
C VAL A 148 -3.44 -13.46 10.54
N ALA A 149 -4.50 -13.18 9.79
CA ALA A 149 -5.86 -13.05 10.31
C ALA A 149 -6.48 -14.45 10.51
N LYS A 150 -7.33 -14.58 11.52
CA LYS A 150 -8.18 -15.75 11.72
C LYS A 150 -9.32 -15.75 10.69
N SER A 151 -10.02 -16.87 10.56
CA SER A 151 -11.18 -16.93 9.67
C SER A 151 -12.23 -15.89 10.09
N GLY A 152 -12.62 -15.03 9.13
CA GLY A 152 -13.60 -13.94 9.35
C GLY A 152 -13.04 -12.67 10.02
N GLU A 153 -11.78 -12.67 10.45
CA GLU A 153 -11.11 -11.52 11.07
C GLU A 153 -10.57 -10.57 9.99
N LYS A 154 -10.76 -9.28 10.18
CA LYS A 154 -10.16 -8.26 9.30
C LYS A 154 -8.66 -8.11 9.59
N PRO A 155 -7.85 -7.67 8.60
CA PRO A 155 -6.41 -7.39 8.80
C PRO A 155 -6.13 -6.41 9.95
N SER A 156 -6.91 -5.34 10.07
CA SER A 156 -6.77 -4.36 11.16
C SER A 156 -7.09 -4.96 12.53
N GLU A 157 -8.11 -5.82 12.61
CA GLU A 157 -8.48 -6.52 13.84
C GLU A 157 -7.39 -7.49 14.29
N ALA A 158 -6.78 -8.21 13.34
CA ALA A 158 -5.66 -9.08 13.62
C ALA A 158 -4.44 -8.32 14.18
N LEU A 159 -4.12 -7.18 13.58
CA LEU A 159 -3.06 -6.29 14.05
C LEU A 159 -3.36 -5.71 15.43
N ALA A 160 -4.60 -5.23 15.67
CA ALA A 160 -5.03 -4.70 16.97
C ALA A 160 -4.97 -5.76 18.06
N ARG A 161 -5.33 -7.01 17.75
CA ARG A 161 -5.36 -8.12 18.70
C ARG A 161 -3.98 -8.55 19.20
N ALA A 162 -2.95 -8.53 18.35
CA ALA A 162 -1.68 -9.16 18.70
C ALA A 162 -0.44 -8.51 18.04
N GLY A 163 -0.56 -7.26 17.60
CA GLY A 163 0.55 -6.50 17.05
C GLY A 163 1.02 -6.98 15.68
N VAL A 164 2.14 -6.44 15.23
CA VAL A 164 2.73 -6.77 13.94
C VAL A 164 3.44 -8.12 14.00
N GLU A 165 3.17 -9.00 13.04
CA GLU A 165 3.82 -10.31 12.91
C GLU A 165 4.96 -10.29 11.89
N TYR A 166 4.71 -9.64 10.74
CA TYR A 166 5.68 -9.48 9.66
C TYR A 166 5.38 -8.20 8.87
N ILE A 167 6.23 -7.88 7.93
CA ILE A 167 6.02 -6.80 6.96
C ILE A 167 5.94 -7.35 5.54
N GLU A 168 5.12 -6.72 4.72
CA GLU A 168 5.02 -6.98 3.29
C GLU A 168 5.65 -5.81 2.54
N VAL A 169 6.72 -6.09 1.77
CA VAL A 169 7.34 -5.11 0.88
C VAL A 169 6.87 -5.36 -0.55
N ARG A 170 6.49 -4.28 -1.24
CA ARG A 170 6.07 -4.29 -2.64
C ARG A 170 7.00 -3.39 -3.45
N SER A 171 8.01 -3.95 -4.02
CA SER A 171 9.00 -3.26 -4.87
C SER A 171 9.07 -3.88 -6.25
#